data_fbfce34d798642b755291cbaf89c97db
#
_entry.id   fbfce34d798642b755291cbaf89c97db
#
_cell.length_a   1.000
_cell.length_b   1.000
_cell.length_c   1.000
_cell.angle_alpha   90.00
_cell.angle_beta   90.00
_cell.angle_gamma   90.00
#
_symmetry.space_group_name_H-M   'P 1'
#
loop_
_entity.id
_entity.type
_entity.pdbx_description
1 polymer ?
#
loop_
_entity_poly.entity_id
_entity_poly.type
_entity_poly.pdbx_seq_one_letter_code
_entity_poly.pdbx_strand_id
1 'polypeptide(L)'
;MFLTNTFLIPYMAIRLNKPDAEYSPKKASQLGSVMVNGAPVVGVIGGAACLISILWALFGRSDGDFGGVADRWEFLVSYLGSERLAYAFIWDICLYIVFQPWLIGENLQNVKENKANLVKYLNFVPVAGLVTYLLCLDVDEEV
;
A
#
# COMPACT_ATOMS: atom_id res chain seq x y z
N MET A 1 -2.28 -1.48 15.07
CA MET A 1 -1.86 -2.05 13.78
C MET A 1 -2.33 -3.49 13.59
N PHE A 2 -2.23 -4.38 14.58
CA PHE A 2 -2.81 -5.74 14.53
C PHE A 2 -4.32 -5.79 14.21
N LEU A 3 -5.06 -4.78 14.64
CA LEU A 3 -6.51 -4.72 14.41
C LEU A 3 -6.90 -4.51 12.94
N THR A 4 -6.06 -3.87 12.14
CA THR A 4 -6.39 -3.53 10.75
C THR A 4 -6.44 -4.79 9.88
N ASN A 5 -5.46 -5.67 10.01
CA ASN A 5 -5.40 -6.93 9.25
C ASN A 5 -6.46 -7.93 9.72
N THR A 6 -6.79 -7.94 11.02
CA THR A 6 -7.82 -8.81 11.59
C THR A 6 -9.21 -8.51 11.02
N PHE A 7 -9.48 -7.26 10.67
CA PHE A 7 -10.76 -6.87 10.03
C PHE A 7 -10.71 -6.95 8.50
N LEU A 8 -9.54 -6.70 7.90
CA LEU A 8 -9.39 -6.73 6.45
C LEU A 8 -9.56 -8.14 5.88
N ILE A 9 -9.01 -9.14 6.55
CA ILE A 9 -9.07 -10.55 6.11
C ILE A 9 -10.52 -11.07 6.06
N PRO A 10 -11.36 -10.95 7.11
CA PRO A 10 -12.77 -11.35 7.06
C PRO A 10 -13.57 -10.53 6.04
N TYR A 11 -13.29 -9.22 5.92
CA TYR A 11 -13.95 -8.37 4.92
C TYR A 11 -13.65 -8.86 3.50
N MET A 12 -12.41 -9.17 3.20
CA MET A 12 -12.01 -9.71 1.90
C MET A 12 -12.64 -11.10 1.65
N ALA A 13 -12.64 -11.98 2.66
CA ALA A 13 -13.27 -13.30 2.55
C ALA A 13 -14.78 -13.20 2.26
N ILE A 14 -15.48 -12.27 2.88
CA ILE A 14 -16.91 -12.02 2.62
C ILE A 14 -17.12 -11.49 1.21
N ARG A 15 -16.24 -10.62 0.73
CA ARG A 15 -16.33 -10.04 -0.62
C ARG A 15 -16.07 -11.06 -1.73
N LEU A 16 -15.17 -12.01 -1.49
CA LEU A 16 -14.86 -13.09 -2.43
C LEU A 16 -15.96 -14.14 -2.55
N ASN A 17 -16.78 -14.28 -1.52
CA ASN A 17 -17.90 -15.25 -1.51
C ASN A 17 -19.15 -14.74 -2.26
N LYS A 18 -19.07 -13.65 -2.99
CA LYS A 18 -20.10 -13.21 -3.94
C LYS A 18 -19.59 -13.35 -5.37
N PRO A 19 -19.58 -14.57 -5.95
CA PRO A 19 -19.48 -14.71 -7.38
C PRO A 19 -20.76 -14.11 -7.95
N ASP A 20 -20.69 -13.36 -9.01
CA ASP A 20 -21.85 -12.91 -9.82
C ASP A 20 -22.76 -11.81 -9.23
N ALA A 21 -22.27 -10.92 -8.38
CA ALA A 21 -22.92 -9.63 -8.36
C ALA A 21 -22.60 -8.95 -9.71
N GLU A 22 -23.53 -9.02 -10.67
CA GLU A 22 -23.52 -8.14 -11.84
C GLU A 22 -23.12 -6.76 -11.37
N TYR A 23 -21.99 -6.28 -11.88
CA TYR A 23 -21.47 -4.97 -11.53
C TYR A 23 -22.38 -3.93 -12.19
N SER A 24 -23.54 -3.75 -11.58
CA SER A 24 -24.38 -2.62 -11.90
C SER A 24 -23.67 -1.38 -11.35
N PRO A 25 -23.29 -0.41 -12.15
CA PRO A 25 -22.67 0.81 -11.66
C PRO A 25 -23.67 1.50 -10.73
N LYS A 26 -23.59 1.19 -9.44
CA LYS A 26 -24.32 1.96 -8.42
C LYS A 26 -23.71 3.35 -8.45
N LYS A 27 -24.57 4.37 -8.65
CA LYS A 27 -24.19 5.76 -8.44
C LYS A 27 -23.31 5.82 -7.18
N ALA A 28 -22.08 6.30 -7.36
CA ALA A 28 -21.12 6.41 -6.26
C ALA A 28 -21.81 7.18 -5.13
N SER A 29 -21.73 6.67 -3.91
CA SER A 29 -22.21 7.43 -2.76
C SER A 29 -21.35 8.70 -2.66
N GLN A 30 -21.90 9.78 -2.10
CA GLN A 30 -21.12 11.03 -1.91
C GLN A 30 -19.78 10.75 -1.22
N LEU A 31 -19.76 9.80 -0.27
CA LEU A 31 -18.54 9.36 0.41
C LEU A 31 -17.58 8.66 -0.57
N GLY A 32 -18.09 7.80 -1.44
CA GLY A 32 -17.28 7.11 -2.46
C GLY A 32 -16.60 8.10 -3.39
N SER A 33 -17.33 9.08 -3.91
CA SER A 33 -16.79 10.12 -4.76
C SER A 33 -15.71 10.97 -4.07
N VAL A 34 -15.92 11.36 -2.81
CA VAL A 34 -14.90 12.09 -2.03
C VAL A 34 -13.64 11.23 -1.83
N MET A 35 -13.79 9.93 -1.57
CA MET A 35 -12.65 9.02 -1.40
C MET A 35 -11.86 8.82 -2.70
N VAL A 36 -12.54 8.65 -3.83
CA VAL A 36 -11.89 8.49 -5.14
C VAL A 36 -11.17 9.79 -5.54
N ASN A 37 -11.82 10.93 -5.43
CA ASN A 37 -11.21 12.22 -5.72
C ASN A 37 -10.04 12.58 -4.80
N GLY A 38 -10.08 12.10 -3.54
CA GLY A 38 -9.00 12.28 -2.56
C GLY A 38 -7.85 11.29 -2.71
N ALA A 39 -8.04 10.18 -3.41
CA ALA A 39 -7.06 9.10 -3.51
C ALA A 39 -5.69 9.54 -4.07
N PRO A 40 -5.58 10.35 -5.14
CA PRO A 40 -4.30 10.84 -5.63
C PRO A 40 -3.56 11.70 -4.59
N VAL A 41 -4.28 12.53 -3.85
CA VAL A 41 -3.69 13.37 -2.77
C VAL A 41 -3.12 12.49 -1.67
N VAL A 42 -3.87 11.49 -1.23
CA VAL A 42 -3.41 10.50 -0.24
C VAL A 42 -2.20 9.73 -0.77
N GLY A 43 -2.21 9.37 -2.05
CA GLY A 43 -1.08 8.72 -2.73
C GLY A 43 0.20 9.56 -2.69
N VAL A 44 0.09 10.85 -3.03
CA VAL A 44 1.23 11.80 -2.99
C VAL A 44 1.76 11.95 -1.55
N ILE A 45 0.89 12.22 -0.59
CA ILE A 45 1.29 12.41 0.81
C ILE A 45 1.92 11.13 1.37
N GLY A 46 1.29 9.98 1.14
CA GLY A 46 1.80 8.68 1.59
C GLY A 46 3.13 8.33 0.94
N GLY A 47 3.27 8.53 -0.36
CA GLY A 47 4.51 8.32 -1.10
C GLY A 47 5.63 9.21 -0.62
N ALA A 48 5.36 10.51 -0.41
CA ALA A 48 6.34 11.47 0.13
C ALA A 48 6.76 11.08 1.56
N ALA A 49 5.84 10.72 2.42
CA ALA A 49 6.13 10.27 3.78
C ALA A 49 7.03 9.01 3.77
N CYS A 50 6.72 8.03 2.92
CA CYS A 50 7.55 6.84 2.77
C CYS A 50 8.96 7.17 2.27
N LEU A 51 9.08 8.03 1.26
CA LEU A 51 10.38 8.45 0.72
C LEU A 51 11.21 9.17 1.77
N ILE A 52 10.62 10.13 2.49
CA ILE A 52 11.28 10.86 3.59
C ILE A 52 11.72 9.87 4.67
N SER A 53 10.88 8.91 5.03
CA SER A 53 11.21 7.90 6.05
C SER A 53 12.40 7.04 5.65
N ILE A 54 12.47 6.61 4.38
CA ILE A 54 13.60 5.84 3.85
C ILE A 54 14.88 6.67 3.88
N LEU A 55 14.82 7.90 3.38
CA LEU A 55 15.98 8.80 3.39
C LEU A 55 16.46 9.11 4.81
N TRP A 56 15.50 9.32 5.72
CA TRP A 56 15.82 9.51 7.13
C TRP A 56 16.48 8.28 7.76
N ALA A 57 15.99 7.09 7.47
CA ALA A 57 16.56 5.83 7.98
C ALA A 57 18.00 5.63 7.51
N LEU A 58 18.30 5.99 6.24
CA LEU A 58 19.62 5.79 5.64
C LEU A 58 20.63 6.89 6.01
N PHE A 59 20.18 8.15 6.07
CA PHE A 59 21.07 9.32 6.14
C PHE A 59 20.76 10.25 7.31
N GLY A 60 19.63 10.06 7.99
CA GLY A 60 19.23 10.92 9.11
C GLY A 60 20.03 10.65 10.39
N ARG A 61 19.83 11.52 11.38
CA ARG A 61 20.44 11.41 12.73
C ARG A 61 21.96 11.38 12.68
N SER A 62 22.53 12.46 12.20
CA SER A 62 23.99 12.70 12.24
C SER A 62 24.52 13.01 13.67
N ASP A 63 23.62 13.23 14.62
CA ASP A 63 23.87 13.50 16.04
C ASP A 63 24.24 12.26 16.86
N GLY A 64 24.10 11.06 16.30
CA GLY A 64 24.44 9.79 16.93
C GLY A 64 25.46 9.02 16.09
N ASP A 65 26.32 8.25 16.75
CA ASP A 65 27.28 7.35 16.09
C ASP A 65 26.59 6.08 15.62
N PHE A 66 25.79 6.23 14.56
CA PHE A 66 25.05 5.10 13.96
C PHE A 66 25.82 4.43 12.81
N GLY A 67 27.08 4.81 12.61
CA GLY A 67 27.90 4.25 11.53
C GLY A 67 27.40 4.58 10.12
N GLY A 68 27.92 3.85 9.14
CA GLY A 68 27.54 3.95 7.74
C GLY A 68 26.20 3.23 7.43
N VAL A 69 25.84 3.22 6.15
CA VAL A 69 24.62 2.55 5.66
C VAL A 69 24.64 1.04 5.98
N ALA A 70 25.81 0.40 5.90
CA ALA A 70 25.96 -1.01 6.21
C ALA A 70 25.69 -1.30 7.69
N ASP A 71 26.23 -0.47 8.60
CA ASP A 71 26.04 -0.63 10.04
C ASP A 71 24.57 -0.43 10.43
N ARG A 72 23.90 0.53 9.78
CA ARG A 72 22.45 0.76 9.97
C ARG A 72 21.60 -0.40 9.47
N TRP A 73 22.01 -1.03 8.38
CA TRP A 73 21.35 -2.22 7.85
C TRP A 73 21.51 -3.41 8.81
N GLU A 74 22.72 -3.66 9.30
CA GLU A 74 23.00 -4.73 10.25
C GLU A 74 22.21 -4.51 11.56
N PHE A 75 22.16 -3.28 12.05
CA PHE A 75 21.32 -2.93 13.20
C PHE A 75 19.84 -3.21 12.94
N LEU A 76 19.32 -2.82 11.77
CA LEU A 76 17.92 -3.09 11.41
C LEU A 76 17.61 -4.58 11.39
N VAL A 77 18.47 -5.39 10.78
CA VAL A 77 18.28 -6.86 10.71
C VAL A 77 18.33 -7.48 12.12
N SER A 78 19.27 -7.07 12.93
CA SER A 78 19.39 -7.52 14.33
C SER A 78 18.17 -7.12 15.16
N TYR A 79 17.71 -5.88 15.01
CA TYR A 79 16.51 -5.39 15.71
C TYR A 79 15.26 -6.13 15.30
N LEU A 80 15.06 -6.36 14.00
CA LEU A 80 13.92 -7.11 13.47
C LEU A 80 13.90 -8.57 13.98
N GLY A 81 15.07 -9.17 14.21
CA GLY A 81 15.18 -10.53 14.72
C GLY A 81 15.03 -10.65 16.25
N SER A 82 15.33 -9.59 17.00
CA SER A 82 15.34 -9.61 18.47
C SER A 82 14.05 -9.09 19.11
N GLU A 83 13.39 -8.13 18.46
CA GLU A 83 12.21 -7.48 19.01
C GLU A 83 10.92 -8.10 18.48
N ARG A 84 10.05 -8.59 19.40
CA ARG A 84 8.78 -9.24 19.04
C ARG A 84 7.86 -8.33 18.20
N LEU A 85 7.83 -7.06 18.52
CA LEU A 85 7.00 -6.09 17.80
C LEU A 85 7.53 -5.86 16.38
N ALA A 86 8.85 -5.73 16.23
CA ALA A 86 9.51 -5.58 14.96
C ALA A 86 9.33 -6.85 14.08
N TYR A 87 9.44 -8.03 14.68
CA TYR A 87 9.16 -9.30 14.00
C TYR A 87 7.71 -9.37 13.46
N ALA A 88 6.74 -8.83 14.21
CA ALA A 88 5.36 -8.78 13.74
C ALA A 88 5.19 -7.88 12.50
N PHE A 89 5.98 -6.82 12.37
CA PHE A 89 5.98 -5.98 11.15
C PHE A 89 6.47 -6.74 9.92
N ILE A 90 7.42 -7.67 10.06
CA ILE A 90 7.86 -8.52 8.94
C ILE A 90 6.67 -9.33 8.40
N TRP A 91 5.87 -9.90 9.29
CA TRP A 91 4.67 -10.65 8.89
C TRP A 91 3.64 -9.75 8.20
N ASP A 92 3.43 -8.52 8.69
CA ASP A 92 2.56 -7.56 8.03
C ASP A 92 3.06 -7.24 6.62
N ILE A 93 4.36 -7.03 6.43
CA ILE A 93 4.95 -6.81 5.10
C ILE A 93 4.77 -8.03 4.20
N CYS A 94 4.97 -9.25 4.71
CA CYS A 94 4.73 -10.49 3.96
C CYS A 94 3.27 -10.60 3.51
N LEU A 95 2.32 -10.27 4.38
CA LEU A 95 0.91 -10.24 4.04
C LEU A 95 0.61 -9.19 2.95
N TYR A 96 1.22 -8.01 3.02
CA TYR A 96 1.09 -7.00 1.97
C TYR A 96 1.62 -7.49 0.63
N ILE A 97 2.76 -8.17 0.60
CA ILE A 97 3.33 -8.74 -0.64
C ILE A 97 2.36 -9.73 -1.29
N VAL A 98 1.61 -10.50 -0.49
CA VAL A 98 0.67 -11.50 -1.01
C VAL A 98 -0.67 -10.87 -1.42
N PHE A 99 -1.24 -10.02 -0.57
CA PHE A 99 -2.60 -9.52 -0.76
C PHE A 99 -2.68 -8.28 -1.64
N GLN A 100 -1.64 -7.43 -1.66
CA GLN A 100 -1.63 -6.20 -2.45
C GLN A 100 -1.78 -6.47 -3.95
N PRO A 101 -1.02 -7.41 -4.58
CA PRO A 101 -1.15 -7.70 -6.00
C PRO A 101 -2.54 -8.19 -6.37
N TRP A 102 -3.11 -9.01 -5.52
CA TRP A 102 -4.45 -9.52 -5.74
C TRP A 102 -5.50 -8.42 -5.66
N LEU A 103 -5.45 -7.60 -4.60
CA LEU A 103 -6.40 -6.50 -4.41
C LEU A 103 -6.33 -5.47 -5.54
N ILE A 104 -5.12 -5.11 -5.97
CA ILE A 104 -4.91 -4.20 -7.11
C ILE A 104 -5.35 -4.87 -8.41
N GLY A 105 -5.06 -6.17 -8.58
CA GLY A 105 -5.42 -6.91 -9.79
C GLY A 105 -6.92 -6.92 -10.05
N GLU A 106 -7.74 -7.11 -9.01
CA GLU A 106 -9.20 -7.07 -9.12
C GLU A 106 -9.77 -5.67 -9.42
N ASN A 107 -9.00 -4.63 -9.16
CA ASN A 107 -9.43 -3.24 -9.31
C ASN A 107 -8.66 -2.49 -10.43
N LEU A 108 -7.93 -3.21 -11.29
CA LEU A 108 -7.18 -2.60 -12.39
C LEU A 108 -8.07 -1.85 -13.40
N GLN A 109 -9.33 -2.21 -13.49
CA GLN A 109 -10.32 -1.52 -14.32
C GLN A 109 -10.52 -0.04 -13.94
N ASN A 110 -10.21 0.31 -12.68
CA ASN A 110 -10.34 1.69 -12.19
C ASN A 110 -9.07 2.53 -12.46
N VAL A 111 -8.10 1.99 -13.18
CA VAL A 111 -6.83 2.65 -13.51
C VAL A 111 -6.84 3.08 -14.96
N LYS A 112 -6.31 4.26 -15.24
CA LYS A 112 -6.14 4.77 -16.62
C LYS A 112 -5.45 3.72 -17.50
N GLU A 113 -6.03 3.39 -18.66
CA GLU A 113 -5.56 2.31 -19.54
C GLU A 113 -4.06 2.40 -19.85
N ASN A 114 -3.56 3.62 -20.11
CA ASN A 114 -2.15 3.86 -20.42
C ASN A 114 -1.21 3.60 -19.22
N LYS A 115 -1.72 3.48 -18.00
CA LYS A 115 -0.97 3.27 -16.75
C LYS A 115 -1.14 1.86 -16.16
N ALA A 116 -2.09 1.09 -16.67
CA ALA A 116 -2.41 -0.24 -16.16
C ALA A 116 -1.18 -1.17 -16.11
N ASN A 117 -0.34 -1.13 -17.14
CA ASN A 117 0.90 -1.93 -17.17
C ASN A 117 1.89 -1.52 -16.07
N LEU A 118 2.06 -0.22 -15.82
CA LEU A 118 2.93 0.29 -14.77
C LEU A 118 2.45 -0.19 -13.39
N VAL A 119 1.17 -0.08 -13.12
CA VAL A 119 0.55 -0.54 -11.88
C VAL A 119 0.74 -2.05 -11.72
N LYS A 120 0.55 -2.82 -12.80
CA LYS A 120 0.73 -4.28 -12.81
C LYS A 120 2.17 -4.71 -12.49
N TYR A 121 3.18 -3.97 -12.92
CA TYR A 121 4.57 -4.28 -12.58
C TYR A 121 4.92 -3.90 -11.14
N LEU A 122 4.41 -2.77 -10.67
CA LEU A 122 4.75 -2.25 -9.34
C LEU A 122 3.90 -2.85 -8.22
N ASN A 123 2.81 -3.55 -8.53
CA ASN A 123 1.90 -4.09 -7.51
C ASN A 123 2.56 -5.11 -6.57
N PHE A 124 3.68 -5.73 -6.99
CA PHE A 124 4.45 -6.66 -6.16
C PHE A 124 5.39 -5.97 -5.16
N VAL A 125 5.60 -4.66 -5.31
CA VAL A 125 6.44 -3.89 -4.38
C VAL A 125 5.54 -3.30 -3.30
N PRO A 126 5.71 -3.71 -2.03
CA PRO A 126 4.89 -3.19 -0.94
C PRO A 126 4.93 -1.66 -0.89
N VAL A 127 3.82 -1.05 -0.59
CA VAL A 127 3.63 0.40 -0.54
C VAL A 127 3.73 1.08 -1.92
N ALA A 128 4.82 0.83 -2.69
CA ALA A 128 5.01 1.46 -4.00
C ALA A 128 3.87 1.09 -4.97
N GLY A 129 3.44 -0.17 -4.98
CA GLY A 129 2.29 -0.61 -5.78
C GLY A 129 1.00 0.11 -5.41
N LEU A 130 0.72 0.23 -4.12
CA LEU A 130 -0.46 0.94 -3.63
C LEU A 130 -0.42 2.43 -3.97
N VAL A 131 0.73 3.09 -3.75
CA VAL A 131 0.92 4.50 -4.10
C VAL A 131 0.71 4.71 -5.60
N THR A 132 1.33 3.86 -6.43
CA THR A 132 1.18 3.94 -7.89
C THR A 132 -0.28 3.73 -8.30
N TYR A 133 -0.97 2.77 -7.71
CA TYR A 133 -2.39 2.53 -7.96
C TYR A 133 -3.21 3.79 -7.66
N LEU A 134 -3.05 4.39 -6.48
CA LEU A 134 -3.78 5.60 -6.07
C LEU A 134 -3.51 6.80 -6.98
N LEU A 135 -2.27 6.94 -7.48
CA LEU A 135 -1.89 8.03 -8.39
C LEU A 135 -2.38 7.83 -9.83
N CYS A 136 -2.69 6.59 -10.19
CA CYS A 136 -3.10 6.22 -11.54
C CYS A 136 -4.61 5.93 -11.67
N LEU A 137 -5.37 6.14 -10.60
CA LEU A 137 -6.83 6.01 -10.63
C LEU A 137 -7.41 6.93 -11.70
N ASP A 138 -8.41 6.42 -12.42
CA ASP A 138 -9.21 7.21 -13.33
C ASP A 138 -10.34 7.91 -12.55
N VAL A 139 -10.16 9.19 -12.34
CA VAL A 139 -11.12 10.02 -11.57
C VAL A 139 -12.18 10.61 -12.51
N ASP A 140 -11.92 10.58 -13.82
CA ASP A 140 -12.72 11.29 -14.82
C ASP A 140 -13.95 10.50 -15.29
N GLU A 141 -14.03 9.19 -15.04
CA GLU A 141 -15.17 8.35 -15.45
C GLU A 141 -16.38 8.38 -14.50
N GLU A 142 -16.31 9.02 -13.35
CA GLU A 142 -17.39 9.03 -12.34
C GLU A 142 -18.19 10.35 -12.25
N VAL A 143 -18.17 11.20 -13.29
CA VAL A 143 -19.00 12.42 -13.31
C VAL A 143 -20.27 12.25 -14.14
#